data_4e299265d24a5d1c35665135ec9341ce
#
_entry.id   4e299265d24a5d1c35665135ec9341ce
#
_cell.length_a   1.000
_cell.length_b   1.000
_cell.length_c   1.000
_cell.angle_alpha   90.00
_cell.angle_beta   90.00
_cell.angle_gamma   90.00
#
_symmetry.space_group_name_H-M   'P 1'
#
loop_
_entity.id
_entity.type
_entity.pdbx_description
1 polymer ?
#
loop_
_entity_poly.entity_id
_entity_poly.type
_entity_poly.pdbx_seq_one_letter_code
_entity_poly.pdbx_strand_id
1 'polypeptide(L)'
;MPEYLVGIVYHEPEAFAAWNRGATEDYESATGLYVEADTPEAALAWAGRVGEALLRHANADSSLDWKAFGYDCWLEDDPATSGWQHCLDFFPNVRVGQMPVLDRMTTAAYRRWLEQGSA
;
A
#
# COMPACT_ATOMS: atom_id res chain seq x y z
N MET A 1 -5.83 -11.52 18.71
CA MET A 1 -6.09 -10.24 18.06
C MET A 1 -6.36 -10.51 16.57
N PRO A 2 -7.49 -10.05 16.03
CA PRO A 2 -7.80 -10.32 14.63
C PRO A 2 -6.83 -9.66 13.67
N GLU A 3 -6.69 -10.27 12.51
CA GLU A 3 -5.83 -9.79 11.44
C GLU A 3 -6.71 -9.33 10.27
N TYR A 4 -6.42 -8.14 9.75
CA TYR A 4 -7.17 -7.56 8.65
C TYR A 4 -6.25 -7.34 7.46
N LEU A 5 -6.71 -7.71 6.27
CA LEU A 5 -6.02 -7.31 5.04
C LEU A 5 -6.52 -5.93 4.63
N VAL A 6 -5.63 -4.97 4.54
CA VAL A 6 -5.94 -3.60 4.14
C VAL A 6 -5.28 -3.30 2.80
N GLY A 7 -6.06 -2.81 1.85
CA GLY A 7 -5.53 -2.28 0.60
C GLY A 7 -5.13 -0.82 0.77
N ILE A 8 -4.03 -0.45 0.13
CA ILE A 8 -3.48 0.92 0.16
C ILE A 8 -3.25 1.34 -1.28
N VAL A 9 -3.76 2.50 -1.68
CA VAL A 9 -3.48 3.08 -2.99
C VAL A 9 -3.15 4.56 -2.83
N TYR A 10 -2.16 5.04 -3.58
CA TYR A 10 -1.78 6.43 -3.58
C TYR A 10 -1.37 6.89 -4.98
N HIS A 11 -1.45 8.20 -5.21
CA HIS A 11 -1.01 8.82 -6.46
C HIS A 11 0.51 8.87 -6.52
N GLU A 12 1.10 8.50 -7.64
CA GLU A 12 2.52 8.74 -7.88
C GLU A 12 2.70 10.24 -8.11
N PRO A 13 3.55 10.95 -7.33
CA PRO A 13 3.59 12.42 -7.37
C PRO A 13 3.82 13.03 -8.74
N GLU A 14 4.74 12.48 -9.54
CA GLU A 14 5.02 13.01 -10.88
C GLU A 14 3.83 12.82 -11.83
N ALA A 15 3.22 11.65 -11.80
CA ALA A 15 2.07 11.35 -12.64
C ALA A 15 0.86 12.18 -12.23
N PHE A 16 0.65 12.37 -10.93
CA PHE A 16 -0.44 13.19 -10.42
C PHE A 16 -0.29 14.65 -10.81
N ALA A 17 0.93 15.20 -10.72
CA ALA A 17 1.22 16.56 -11.15
C ALA A 17 0.98 16.72 -12.66
N ALA A 18 1.40 15.74 -13.46
CA ALA A 18 1.16 15.75 -14.90
C ALA A 18 -0.32 15.69 -15.23
N TRP A 19 -1.09 14.87 -14.50
CA TRP A 19 -2.55 14.77 -14.69
C TRP A 19 -3.24 16.10 -14.40
N ASN A 20 -2.83 16.78 -13.34
CA ASN A 20 -3.35 18.11 -12.99
C ASN A 20 -3.02 19.17 -14.04
N ARG A 21 -2.02 18.94 -14.88
CA ARG A 21 -1.65 19.82 -16.00
C ARG A 21 -2.28 19.39 -17.34
N GLY A 22 -3.23 18.43 -17.28
CA GLY A 22 -3.97 18.01 -18.46
C GLY A 22 -3.51 16.71 -19.13
N ALA A 23 -2.58 15.98 -18.52
CA ALA A 23 -2.22 14.65 -19.00
C ALA A 23 -3.41 13.70 -18.89
N THR A 24 -3.45 12.66 -19.73
CA THR A 24 -4.61 11.77 -19.81
C THR A 24 -4.62 10.66 -18.78
N GLU A 25 -3.52 10.40 -18.10
CA GLU A 25 -3.40 9.29 -17.15
C GLU A 25 -2.85 9.75 -15.81
N ASP A 26 -3.49 9.25 -14.75
CA ASP A 26 -3.06 9.44 -13.36
C ASP A 26 -2.61 8.07 -12.85
N TYR A 27 -1.30 7.84 -12.83
CA TYR A 27 -0.76 6.57 -12.36
C TYR A 27 -0.78 6.49 -10.84
N GLU A 28 -1.33 5.42 -10.34
CA GLU A 28 -1.45 5.16 -8.92
C GLU A 28 -0.71 3.87 -8.57
N SER A 29 -0.14 3.83 -7.36
CA SER A 29 0.48 2.62 -6.83
C SER A 29 -0.44 2.00 -5.80
N ALA A 30 -0.63 0.70 -5.87
CA ALA A 30 -1.48 -0.05 -4.96
C ALA A 30 -0.72 -1.23 -4.35
N THR A 31 -0.95 -1.49 -3.07
CA THR A 31 -0.38 -2.64 -2.37
C THR A 31 -1.31 -3.08 -1.25
N GLY A 32 -0.97 -4.17 -0.57
CA GLY A 32 -1.72 -4.68 0.55
C GLY A 32 -0.85 -4.89 1.78
N LEU A 33 -1.50 -4.96 2.93
CA LEU A 33 -0.84 -5.11 4.21
C LEU A 33 -1.78 -5.84 5.17
N TYR A 34 -1.27 -6.90 5.82
CA TYR A 34 -2.00 -7.54 6.91
C TYR A 34 -1.68 -6.81 8.22
N VAL A 35 -2.71 -6.37 8.93
CA VAL A 35 -2.56 -5.65 10.19
C VAL A 35 -3.31 -6.37 11.30
N GLU A 36 -2.58 -6.75 12.35
CA GLU A 36 -3.20 -7.24 13.58
C GLU A 36 -3.65 -6.04 14.41
N ALA A 37 -4.94 -5.97 14.70
CA ALA A 37 -5.55 -4.85 15.42
C ALA A 37 -6.78 -5.32 16.20
N ASP A 38 -7.17 -4.57 17.23
CA ASP A 38 -8.37 -4.86 18.01
C ASP A 38 -9.65 -4.59 17.21
N THR A 39 -9.60 -3.61 16.30
CA THR A 39 -10.76 -3.22 15.49
C THR A 39 -10.33 -2.96 14.04
N PRO A 40 -11.26 -3.08 13.07
CA PRO A 40 -10.96 -2.73 11.70
C PRO A 40 -10.58 -1.26 11.53
N GLU A 41 -11.17 -0.36 12.32
CA GLU A 41 -10.85 1.07 12.28
C GLU A 41 -9.39 1.32 12.66
N ALA A 42 -8.89 0.61 13.68
CA ALA A 42 -7.48 0.72 14.09
C ALA A 42 -6.54 0.18 13.00
N ALA A 43 -6.94 -0.90 12.32
CA ALA A 43 -6.18 -1.44 11.20
C ALA A 43 -6.10 -0.44 10.05
N LEU A 44 -7.21 0.17 9.69
CA LEU A 44 -7.26 1.19 8.62
C LEU A 44 -6.41 2.41 8.97
N ALA A 45 -6.49 2.90 10.20
CA ALA A 45 -5.71 4.05 10.64
C ALA A 45 -4.21 3.78 10.56
N TRP A 46 -3.78 2.59 11.00
CA TRP A 46 -2.38 2.22 10.91
C TRP A 46 -1.91 2.04 9.47
N ALA A 47 -2.74 1.41 8.62
CA ALA A 47 -2.44 1.24 7.21
C ALA A 47 -2.24 2.60 6.51
N GLY A 48 -3.01 3.62 6.87
CA GLY A 48 -2.82 4.98 6.36
C GLY A 48 -1.44 5.54 6.69
N ARG A 49 -0.95 5.27 7.90
CA ARG A 49 0.39 5.68 8.32
C ARG A 49 1.49 4.93 7.58
N VAL A 50 1.29 3.63 7.37
CA VAL A 50 2.21 2.82 6.56
C VAL A 50 2.22 3.33 5.12
N GLY A 51 1.04 3.63 4.57
CA GLY A 51 0.90 4.18 3.21
C GLY A 51 1.66 5.49 3.03
N GLU A 52 1.57 6.40 4.01
CA GLU A 52 2.32 7.65 3.97
C GLU A 52 3.82 7.41 4.02
N ALA A 53 4.27 6.51 4.90
CA ALA A 53 5.69 6.16 4.99
C ALA A 53 6.18 5.54 3.69
N LEU A 54 5.39 4.67 3.08
CA LEU A 54 5.72 4.04 1.80
C LEU A 54 5.80 5.08 0.67
N LEU A 55 4.84 6.00 0.61
CA LEU A 55 4.82 7.09 -0.36
C LEU A 55 6.13 7.89 -0.29
N ARG A 56 6.54 8.28 0.90
CA ARG A 56 7.79 9.01 1.12
C ARG A 56 9.02 8.21 0.74
N HIS A 57 9.05 6.95 1.15
CA HIS A 57 10.17 6.05 0.90
C HIS A 57 10.34 5.75 -0.59
N ALA A 58 9.25 5.40 -1.27
CA ALA A 58 9.28 5.02 -2.68
C ALA A 58 9.71 6.19 -3.59
N ASN A 59 9.46 7.41 -3.16
CA ASN A 59 9.79 8.62 -3.93
C ASN A 59 11.01 9.37 -3.38
N ALA A 60 11.65 8.84 -2.35
CA ALA A 60 12.80 9.47 -1.67
C ALA A 60 12.53 10.92 -1.29
N ASP A 61 11.32 11.21 -0.82
CA ASP A 61 10.87 12.56 -0.48
C ASP A 61 10.08 12.56 0.82
N SER A 62 10.70 12.99 1.90
CA SER A 62 10.09 13.01 3.24
C SER A 62 9.07 14.13 3.43
N SER A 63 8.92 15.03 2.46
CA SER A 63 7.95 16.11 2.52
C SER A 63 6.56 15.72 2.02
N LEU A 64 6.43 14.57 1.36
CA LEU A 64 5.14 14.10 0.85
C LEU A 64 4.22 13.72 2.00
N ASP A 65 2.93 14.04 1.87
CA ASP A 65 1.96 13.66 2.88
C ASP A 65 0.77 12.91 2.28
N TRP A 66 0.14 12.08 3.11
CA TRP A 66 -0.99 11.24 2.71
C TRP A 66 -2.20 12.08 2.30
N LYS A 67 -2.35 13.25 2.89
CA LYS A 67 -3.47 14.14 2.60
C LYS A 67 -3.46 14.63 1.16
N ALA A 68 -2.26 14.85 0.60
CA ALA A 68 -2.10 15.34 -0.77
C ALA A 68 -2.10 14.23 -1.81
N PHE A 69 -1.49 13.07 -1.49
CA PHE A 69 -1.24 12.02 -2.47
C PHE A 69 -1.91 10.68 -2.15
N GLY A 70 -2.39 10.49 -0.93
CA GLY A 70 -3.13 9.28 -0.58
C GLY A 70 -4.47 9.26 -1.32
N TYR A 71 -4.81 8.09 -1.84
CA TYR A 71 -6.07 7.91 -2.55
C TYR A 71 -7.09 7.18 -1.67
N ASP A 72 -6.73 5.99 -1.20
CA ASP A 72 -7.65 5.19 -0.40
C ASP A 72 -6.93 4.13 0.42
N CYS A 73 -7.57 3.75 1.54
CA CYS A 73 -7.28 2.53 2.28
C CYS A 73 -8.61 1.84 2.51
N TRP A 74 -8.67 0.53 2.26
CA TRP A 74 -9.91 -0.22 2.42
C TRP A 74 -9.64 -1.60 3.00
N LEU A 75 -10.67 -2.18 3.62
CA LEU A 75 -10.60 -3.55 4.11
C LEU A 75 -10.97 -4.52 3.00
N GLU A 76 -10.16 -5.57 2.83
CA GLU A 76 -10.52 -6.70 1.98
C GLU A 76 -11.28 -7.72 2.82
N ASP A 77 -12.57 -7.87 2.57
CA ASP A 77 -13.42 -8.75 3.37
C ASP A 77 -13.09 -10.22 3.19
N ASP A 78 -12.75 -10.61 1.96
CA ASP A 78 -12.39 -11.99 1.64
C ASP A 78 -11.15 -12.05 0.75
N PRO A 79 -9.96 -12.17 1.35
CA PRO A 79 -8.71 -12.22 0.57
C PRO A 79 -8.68 -13.34 -0.48
N ALA A 80 -9.31 -14.48 -0.20
CA ALA A 80 -9.28 -15.61 -1.12
C ALA A 80 -10.03 -15.36 -2.43
N THR A 81 -11.00 -14.43 -2.43
CA THR A 81 -11.77 -14.06 -3.61
C THR A 81 -11.44 -12.66 -4.14
N SER A 82 -10.49 -11.97 -3.50
CA SER A 82 -10.07 -10.65 -3.94
C SER A 82 -9.29 -10.71 -5.25
N GLY A 83 -9.15 -9.56 -5.91
CA GLY A 83 -8.31 -9.45 -7.10
C GLY A 83 -6.83 -9.73 -6.82
N TRP A 84 -6.43 -9.81 -5.56
CA TRP A 84 -5.05 -10.05 -5.14
C TRP A 84 -4.76 -11.49 -4.71
N GLN A 85 -5.69 -12.42 -4.90
CA GLN A 85 -5.49 -13.81 -4.47
C GLN A 85 -4.20 -14.45 -4.99
N HIS A 86 -3.69 -13.98 -6.12
CA HIS A 86 -2.46 -14.47 -6.73
C HIS A 86 -1.19 -13.92 -6.07
N CYS A 87 -1.30 -12.93 -5.20
CA CYS A 87 -0.14 -12.26 -4.59
C CYS A 87 -0.27 -12.06 -3.07
N LEU A 88 -1.17 -12.78 -2.42
CA LEU A 88 -1.37 -12.62 -0.97
C LEU A 88 -0.08 -12.89 -0.17
N ASP A 89 0.73 -13.84 -0.62
CA ASP A 89 1.99 -14.17 0.06
C ASP A 89 3.06 -13.08 -0.05
N PHE A 90 2.88 -12.15 -0.95
CA PHE A 90 3.79 -11.01 -1.08
C PHE A 90 3.58 -9.98 0.05
N PHE A 91 2.37 -9.85 0.56
CA PHE A 91 2.03 -8.79 1.50
C PHE A 91 2.63 -9.03 2.88
N PRO A 92 3.22 -8.00 3.50
CA PRO A 92 3.76 -8.13 4.85
C PRO A 92 2.66 -8.14 5.90
N ASN A 93 3.05 -8.46 7.12
CA ASN A 93 2.17 -8.69 8.26
C ASN A 93 2.75 -7.92 9.44
N VAL A 94 1.99 -7.00 10.00
CA VAL A 94 2.43 -6.18 11.13
C VAL A 94 1.31 -6.01 12.16
N ARG A 95 1.66 -5.49 13.32
CA ARG A 95 0.70 -5.03 14.34
C ARG A 95 0.57 -3.52 14.27
N VAL A 96 -0.54 -2.98 14.79
CA VAL A 96 -0.67 -1.54 14.98
C VAL A 96 0.55 -1.03 15.78
N GLY A 97 1.20 0.00 15.26
CA GLY A 97 2.42 0.56 15.85
C GLY A 97 3.71 0.00 15.29
N GLN A 98 3.64 -1.09 14.53
CA GLN A 98 4.82 -1.71 13.91
C GLN A 98 4.89 -1.33 12.43
N MET A 99 6.03 -0.77 12.01
CA MET A 99 6.25 -0.41 10.61
C MET A 99 6.85 -1.61 9.86
N PRO A 100 6.31 -1.97 8.68
CA PRO A 100 6.90 -3.02 7.87
C PRO A 100 8.23 -2.55 7.25
N VAL A 101 8.97 -3.48 6.65
CA VAL A 101 10.16 -3.14 5.86
C VAL A 101 9.67 -2.55 4.53
N LEU A 102 9.75 -1.24 4.38
CA LEU A 102 9.18 -0.52 3.24
C LEU A 102 9.78 -0.94 1.90
N ASP A 103 11.06 -1.30 1.87
CA ASP A 103 11.71 -1.80 0.64
C ASP A 103 11.04 -3.06 0.09
N ARG A 104 10.32 -3.80 0.91
CA ARG A 104 9.61 -5.01 0.49
C ARG A 104 8.21 -4.74 0.00
N MET A 105 7.74 -3.50 0.06
CA MET A 105 6.41 -3.09 -0.35
C MET A 105 6.38 -2.31 -1.66
N THR A 106 7.53 -1.97 -2.22
CA THR A 106 7.61 -1.15 -3.43
C THR A 106 7.22 -1.93 -4.68
N THR A 107 6.89 -1.22 -5.75
CA THR A 107 6.62 -1.84 -7.06
C THR A 107 7.82 -2.65 -7.55
N ALA A 108 9.04 -2.15 -7.32
CA ALA A 108 10.26 -2.88 -7.69
C ALA A 108 10.38 -4.20 -6.92
N ALA A 109 10.03 -4.21 -5.64
CA ALA A 109 10.03 -5.44 -4.83
C ALA A 109 8.99 -6.45 -5.36
N TYR A 110 7.81 -5.97 -5.72
CA TYR A 110 6.76 -6.82 -6.29
C TYR A 110 7.20 -7.45 -7.61
N ARG A 111 7.84 -6.70 -8.49
CA ARG A 111 8.38 -7.21 -9.75
C ARG A 111 9.43 -8.29 -9.51
N ARG A 112 10.35 -8.07 -8.55
CA ARG A 112 11.35 -9.08 -8.19
C ARG A 112 10.70 -10.35 -7.65
N TRP A 113 9.67 -10.21 -6.84
CA TRP A 113 8.93 -11.35 -6.31
C TRP A 113 8.29 -12.17 -7.43
N LEU A 114 7.67 -11.51 -8.41
CA LEU A 114 7.11 -12.19 -9.58
C LEU A 114 8.19 -12.91 -10.39
N GLU A 115 9.34 -12.30 -10.61
CA GLU A 115 10.45 -12.87 -11.37
C GLU A 115 11.06 -14.08 -10.69
N GLN A 116 10.98 -14.17 -9.37
CA GLN A 116 11.46 -15.32 -8.60
C GLN A 116 10.48 -16.50 -8.60
N GLY A 117 9.42 -16.40 -9.38
CA GLY A 117 8.47 -17.47 -9.54
C GLY A 117 7.33 -17.49 -8.54
N SER A 118 7.26 -16.54 -7.64
CA SER A 118 6.16 -16.23 -6.71
C SER A 118 5.28 -17.41 -6.19
N ALA A 119 5.60 -18.58 -6.54
CA ALA A 119 4.79 -19.77 -6.25
C ALA A 119 5.15 -20.38 -4.90
#